data_84acc11c68d6b0455f1552f0268b4296
#
_entry.id   84acc11c68d6b0455f1552f0268b4296
#
_cell.length_a   1.000
_cell.length_b   1.000
_cell.length_c   1.000
_cell.angle_alpha   90.00
_cell.angle_beta   90.00
_cell.angle_gamma   90.00
#
_symmetry.space_group_name_H-M   'P 1'
#
loop_
_entity.id
_entity.type
_entity.pdbx_description
1 polymer ?
#
loop_
_entity_poly.entity_id
_entity_poly.type
_entity_poly.pdbx_seq_one_letter_code
_entity_poly.pdbx_strand_id
1 'polypeptide(L)'
;MNLDLEHNVVEAVLDQFDKLKYRPAHPPGGKRRDWTCLAGIVLEDRDRRTFDCVAIGTGLKCLNESSASSTTVNDSHAEVICRRSFCCFLYQEIARACGSASKYVQRVDGSPTFRLGPHIRVHLYISQSPCGDASLDALAEQQADDAEAHAQRTEHKRDQYGHETGALRGRNLFDRLGVLRTKPGRHDAIPTRSMSCSDKIAQWQCLGLQGALLSRLVPDPVTFALIIVGDLFDPVGLERALVQRCQPALLTVPHVAPAPYAFEYSSRVLSESVPPSVLVVSAPHAMSWWRGCDTPEYLVNGRRQGAAMGKDGTFGPKTWSRISKPRMFELFRSTAATAGADGLPRRYLDAKEQSTAYQAVKRDLRQQHPVFAHWVGNDAKIVDDLVV
;
A
#
# COMPACT_ATOMS: atom_id res chain seq x y z
N MET A 1 21.51 -15.45 9.92
CA MET A 1 20.75 -14.44 9.16
C MET A 1 21.18 -14.59 7.72
N ASN A 2 20.28 -14.80 6.80
CA ASN A 2 20.65 -15.11 5.41
C ASN A 2 20.76 -13.80 4.63
N LEU A 3 21.90 -13.12 4.76
CA LEU A 3 22.19 -11.84 4.08
C LEU A 3 21.89 -11.89 2.56
N ASP A 4 21.89 -13.09 1.97
CA ASP A 4 21.58 -13.28 0.56
C ASP A 4 20.11 -13.05 0.23
N LEU A 5 19.17 -13.31 1.16
CA LEU A 5 17.73 -13.16 0.89
C LEU A 5 17.34 -11.68 0.83
N GLU A 6 17.75 -10.90 1.83
CA GLU A 6 17.48 -9.46 1.88
C GLU A 6 18.11 -8.74 0.70
N HIS A 7 19.35 -9.07 0.35
CA HIS A 7 20.03 -8.54 -0.83
C HIS A 7 19.26 -8.84 -2.12
N ASN A 8 18.93 -10.10 -2.36
CA ASN A 8 18.23 -10.50 -3.59
C ASN A 8 16.87 -9.83 -3.74
N VAL A 9 16.12 -9.68 -2.64
CA VAL A 9 14.82 -9.01 -2.67
C VAL A 9 14.96 -7.52 -2.98
N VAL A 10 15.88 -6.82 -2.31
CA VAL A 10 16.10 -5.39 -2.52
C VAL A 10 16.65 -5.12 -3.92
N GLU A 11 17.64 -5.88 -4.36
CA GLU A 11 18.24 -5.79 -5.69
C GLU A 11 17.18 -6.00 -6.79
N ALA A 12 16.33 -7.02 -6.66
CA ALA A 12 15.25 -7.25 -7.62
C ALA A 12 14.30 -6.06 -7.76
N VAL A 13 14.03 -5.32 -6.66
CA VAL A 13 13.19 -4.12 -6.70
C VAL A 13 13.92 -2.94 -7.31
N LEU A 14 15.17 -2.68 -6.90
CA LEU A 14 15.96 -1.54 -7.38
C LEU A 14 16.27 -1.70 -8.87
N ASP A 15 16.71 -2.87 -9.32
CA ASP A 15 16.93 -3.18 -10.71
C ASP A 15 15.69 -2.99 -11.59
N GLN A 16 14.53 -3.41 -11.07
CA GLN A 16 13.29 -3.21 -11.81
C GLN A 16 12.88 -1.76 -11.83
N PHE A 17 13.06 -1.02 -10.73
CA PHE A 17 12.79 0.42 -10.67
C PHE A 17 13.66 1.19 -11.67
N ASP A 18 14.94 0.84 -11.78
CA ASP A 18 15.86 1.46 -12.74
C ASP A 18 15.47 1.23 -14.20
N LYS A 19 15.01 0.02 -14.53
CA LYS A 19 14.48 -0.33 -15.86
C LYS A 19 13.26 0.49 -16.25
N LEU A 20 12.45 0.93 -15.26
CA LEU A 20 11.29 1.78 -15.52
C LEU A 20 11.65 3.23 -15.86
N LYS A 21 12.92 3.62 -15.71
CA LYS A 21 13.44 4.96 -16.01
C LYS A 21 12.68 6.08 -15.31
N TYR A 22 12.00 5.76 -14.19
CA TYR A 22 11.37 6.78 -13.36
C TYR A 22 12.45 7.61 -12.69
N ARG A 23 12.29 8.92 -12.81
CA ARG A 23 13.12 9.87 -12.09
C ARG A 23 12.21 10.93 -11.48
N PRO A 24 12.28 11.15 -10.17
CA PRO A 24 11.64 12.30 -9.55
C PRO A 24 12.10 13.58 -10.26
N ALA A 25 11.19 14.54 -10.42
CA ALA A 25 11.47 15.74 -11.21
C ALA A 25 12.66 16.51 -10.65
N HIS A 26 13.58 16.88 -11.54
CA HIS A 26 14.67 17.81 -11.26
C HIS A 26 14.45 19.04 -12.13
N PRO A 27 13.76 20.09 -11.62
CA PRO A 27 13.48 21.28 -12.40
C PRO A 27 14.77 21.91 -12.94
N PRO A 28 14.75 22.54 -14.13
CA PRO A 28 15.86 23.29 -14.66
C PRO A 28 16.34 24.33 -13.64
N GLY A 29 17.68 24.48 -13.49
CA GLY A 29 18.27 25.41 -12.53
C GLY A 29 18.69 24.87 -11.19
N GLY A 30 18.46 23.58 -10.92
CA GLY A 30 19.12 22.85 -9.83
C GLY A 30 18.72 23.20 -8.39
N LYS A 31 17.75 24.09 -8.18
CA LYS A 31 17.38 24.60 -6.85
C LYS A 31 16.44 23.69 -6.06
N ARG A 32 15.99 22.59 -6.67
CA ARG A 32 15.05 21.65 -6.06
C ARG A 32 15.37 20.21 -6.45
N ARG A 33 15.18 19.28 -5.50
CA ARG A 33 15.18 17.84 -5.72
C ARG A 33 13.93 17.25 -5.11
N ASP A 34 13.24 16.40 -5.86
CA ASP A 34 12.05 15.71 -5.39
C ASP A 34 12.43 14.34 -4.86
N TRP A 35 12.08 14.05 -3.61
CA TRP A 35 12.23 12.74 -2.99
C TRP A 35 10.92 11.96 -3.00
N THR A 36 11.01 10.63 -2.95
CA THR A 36 9.84 9.76 -2.88
C THR A 36 10.14 8.52 -2.04
N CYS A 37 9.08 7.82 -1.59
CA CYS A 37 9.20 6.45 -1.11
C CYS A 37 9.02 5.49 -2.27
N LEU A 38 9.71 4.36 -2.19
CA LEU A 38 9.60 3.20 -3.08
C LEU A 38 9.10 2.00 -2.28
N ALA A 39 8.15 1.26 -2.83
CA ALA A 39 7.77 -0.06 -2.35
C ALA A 39 7.75 -1.06 -3.51
N GLY A 40 8.24 -2.26 -3.25
CA GLY A 40 8.26 -3.34 -4.22
C GLY A 40 7.81 -4.66 -3.62
N ILE A 41 7.01 -5.43 -4.37
CA ILE A 41 6.67 -6.81 -4.01
C ILE A 41 7.44 -7.75 -4.91
N VAL A 42 8.15 -8.69 -4.28
CA VAL A 42 8.98 -9.70 -4.91
C VAL A 42 8.39 -11.08 -4.65
N LEU A 43 8.33 -11.90 -5.68
CA LEU A 43 8.05 -13.33 -5.57
C LEU A 43 9.35 -14.11 -5.62
N GLU A 44 9.65 -14.84 -4.55
CA GLU A 44 10.70 -15.84 -4.50
C GLU A 44 10.16 -17.18 -5.01
N ASP A 45 10.77 -17.74 -6.05
CA ASP A 45 10.58 -19.13 -6.45
C ASP A 45 11.70 -19.96 -5.78
N ARG A 46 11.34 -20.68 -4.73
CA ARG A 46 12.30 -21.44 -3.90
C ARG A 46 12.91 -22.61 -4.63
N ASP A 47 12.19 -23.19 -5.57
CA ASP A 47 12.68 -24.34 -6.34
C ASP A 47 13.72 -23.89 -7.37
N ARG A 48 13.46 -22.73 -8.01
CA ARG A 48 14.37 -22.14 -9.00
C ARG A 48 15.40 -21.19 -8.42
N ARG A 49 15.24 -20.80 -7.15
CA ARG A 49 16.06 -19.78 -6.47
C ARG A 49 16.10 -18.45 -7.23
N THR A 50 14.93 -18.00 -7.71
CA THR A 50 14.81 -16.75 -8.45
C THR A 50 13.92 -15.75 -7.69
N PHE A 51 14.22 -14.46 -7.86
CA PHE A 51 13.51 -13.34 -7.24
C PHE A 51 12.96 -12.45 -8.34
N ASP A 52 11.65 -12.40 -8.46
CA ASP A 52 10.97 -11.58 -9.47
C ASP A 52 10.26 -10.41 -8.80
N CYS A 53 10.69 -9.17 -9.05
CA CYS A 53 9.90 -8.02 -8.72
C CYS A 53 8.65 -8.01 -9.61
N VAL A 54 7.47 -8.11 -8.99
CA VAL A 54 6.20 -8.24 -9.71
C VAL A 54 5.29 -7.02 -9.56
N ALA A 55 5.54 -6.15 -8.59
CA ALA A 55 4.81 -4.91 -8.42
C ALA A 55 5.69 -3.82 -7.80
N ILE A 56 5.54 -2.60 -8.30
CA ILE A 56 6.22 -1.41 -7.78
C ILE A 56 5.19 -0.31 -7.54
N GLY A 57 5.40 0.44 -6.47
CA GLY A 57 4.70 1.67 -6.16
C GLY A 57 5.66 2.73 -5.65
N THR A 58 5.48 3.99 -6.07
CA THR A 58 6.10 5.15 -5.43
C THR A 58 5.02 6.13 -4.96
N GLY A 59 5.37 7.02 -4.05
CA GLY A 59 4.49 8.12 -3.66
C GLY A 59 4.33 8.32 -2.16
N LEU A 60 3.81 9.52 -1.81
CA LEU A 60 3.75 10.04 -0.44
C LEU A 60 2.45 10.78 -0.13
N LYS A 61 1.51 10.83 -1.08
CA LYS A 61 0.33 11.69 -0.97
C LYS A 61 -0.92 10.90 -0.61
N CYS A 62 -1.78 11.54 0.15
CA CYS A 62 -3.12 11.05 0.46
C CYS A 62 -4.12 12.18 0.22
N LEU A 63 -5.22 11.89 -0.45
CA LEU A 63 -6.27 12.88 -0.72
C LEU A 63 -7.07 13.14 0.54
N ASN A 64 -7.43 14.40 0.76
CA ASN A 64 -8.39 14.78 1.79
C ASN A 64 -9.81 14.36 1.39
N GLU A 65 -10.77 14.47 2.32
CA GLU A 65 -12.15 14.04 2.11
C GLU A 65 -12.83 14.78 0.95
N SER A 66 -12.55 16.08 0.77
CA SER A 66 -13.16 16.87 -0.30
C SER A 66 -12.66 16.48 -1.71
N SER A 67 -11.46 15.93 -1.81
CA SER A 67 -10.83 15.50 -3.07
C SER A 67 -10.94 14.00 -3.33
N ALA A 68 -11.32 13.23 -2.31
CA ALA A 68 -11.47 11.79 -2.40
C ALA A 68 -12.75 11.42 -3.16
N SER A 69 -12.68 10.39 -3.99
CA SER A 69 -13.84 9.87 -4.73
C SER A 69 -13.74 8.36 -4.96
N SER A 70 -14.82 7.76 -5.45
CA SER A 70 -14.85 6.36 -5.86
C SER A 70 -13.90 6.07 -7.03
N THR A 71 -13.63 7.05 -7.88
CA THR A 71 -12.82 6.92 -9.10
C THR A 71 -11.35 7.29 -8.94
N THR A 72 -10.97 7.88 -7.80
CA THR A 72 -9.59 8.25 -7.50
C THR A 72 -8.86 7.20 -6.68
N VAL A 73 -7.54 7.17 -6.77
CA VAL A 73 -6.66 6.48 -5.83
C VAL A 73 -6.45 7.42 -4.65
N ASN A 74 -7.27 7.26 -3.61
CA ASN A 74 -7.33 8.20 -2.48
C ASN A 74 -6.06 8.20 -1.62
N ASP A 75 -5.34 7.09 -1.59
CA ASP A 75 -4.07 6.93 -0.89
C ASP A 75 -3.01 6.47 -1.89
N SER A 76 -2.09 7.37 -2.20
CA SER A 76 -0.99 7.17 -3.13
C SER A 76 0.36 7.00 -2.41
N HIS A 77 0.37 6.47 -1.19
CA HIS A 77 1.62 6.02 -0.56
C HIS A 77 2.16 4.78 -1.28
N ALA A 78 3.47 4.67 -1.34
CA ALA A 78 4.17 3.65 -2.11
C ALA A 78 3.65 2.23 -1.83
N GLU A 79 3.47 1.86 -0.57
CA GLU A 79 3.00 0.55 -0.13
C GLU A 79 1.58 0.24 -0.61
N VAL A 80 0.71 1.25 -0.61
CA VAL A 80 -0.69 1.13 -1.07
C VAL A 80 -0.76 0.97 -2.58
N ILE A 81 0.03 1.79 -3.31
CA ILE A 81 0.16 1.68 -4.77
C ILE A 81 0.71 0.30 -5.13
N CYS A 82 1.81 -0.12 -4.50
CA CYS A 82 2.47 -1.39 -4.75
C CYS A 82 1.52 -2.59 -4.53
N ARG A 83 0.79 -2.61 -3.40
CA ARG A 83 -0.22 -3.65 -3.17
C ARG A 83 -1.31 -3.67 -4.24
N ARG A 84 -1.80 -2.50 -4.68
CA ARG A 84 -2.82 -2.44 -5.74
C ARG A 84 -2.28 -2.94 -7.07
N SER A 85 -1.04 -2.59 -7.40
CA SER A 85 -0.31 -3.13 -8.54
C SER A 85 -0.16 -4.65 -8.46
N PHE A 86 0.16 -5.18 -7.28
CA PHE A 86 0.22 -6.62 -7.03
C PHE A 86 -1.12 -7.32 -7.24
N CYS A 87 -2.23 -6.71 -6.82
CA CYS A 87 -3.56 -7.25 -7.11
C CYS A 87 -3.83 -7.30 -8.64
N CYS A 88 -3.42 -6.27 -9.39
CA CYS A 88 -3.53 -6.27 -10.85
C CYS A 88 -2.66 -7.37 -11.50
N PHE A 89 -1.45 -7.56 -11.00
CA PHE A 89 -0.59 -8.68 -11.39
C PHE A 89 -1.27 -10.03 -11.14
N LEU A 90 -1.86 -10.25 -9.97
CA LEU A 90 -2.56 -11.50 -9.67
C LEU A 90 -3.75 -11.75 -10.61
N TYR A 91 -4.57 -10.74 -10.91
CA TYR A 91 -5.64 -10.87 -11.91
C TYR A 91 -5.10 -11.31 -13.27
N GLN A 92 -3.99 -10.73 -13.71
CA GLN A 92 -3.36 -11.08 -14.99
C GLN A 92 -2.81 -12.51 -14.97
N GLU A 93 -2.18 -12.95 -13.89
CA GLU A 93 -1.67 -14.30 -13.74
C GLU A 93 -2.78 -15.35 -13.68
N ILE A 94 -3.90 -15.04 -13.02
CA ILE A 94 -5.11 -15.89 -13.00
C ILE A 94 -5.68 -16.01 -14.42
N ALA A 95 -5.83 -14.92 -15.15
CA ALA A 95 -6.29 -14.94 -16.54
C ALA A 95 -5.37 -15.78 -17.44
N ARG A 96 -4.05 -15.67 -17.23
CA ARG A 96 -3.04 -16.52 -17.92
C ARG A 96 -3.23 -17.98 -17.55
N ALA A 97 -3.39 -18.31 -16.27
CA ALA A 97 -3.56 -19.69 -15.80
C ALA A 97 -4.87 -20.35 -16.27
N CYS A 98 -5.83 -19.58 -16.80
CA CYS A 98 -7.03 -20.13 -17.44
C CYS A 98 -6.74 -20.69 -18.86
N GLY A 99 -5.77 -20.15 -19.58
CA GLY A 99 -5.44 -20.55 -20.96
C GLY A 99 -4.09 -21.20 -21.15
N SER A 100 -3.16 -21.01 -20.20
CA SER A 100 -1.80 -21.56 -20.26
C SER A 100 -1.22 -21.70 -18.85
N ALA A 101 -0.01 -22.26 -18.72
CA ALA A 101 0.65 -22.35 -17.42
C ALA A 101 1.11 -20.96 -16.94
N SER A 102 0.83 -20.62 -15.69
CA SER A 102 1.45 -19.51 -14.97
C SER A 102 2.63 -20.01 -14.15
N LYS A 103 3.68 -19.21 -14.05
CA LYS A 103 4.84 -19.48 -13.19
C LYS A 103 4.46 -19.40 -11.70
N TYR A 104 3.50 -18.55 -11.35
CA TYR A 104 3.25 -18.15 -9.97
C TYR A 104 1.94 -18.67 -9.40
N VAL A 105 0.94 -18.86 -10.28
CA VAL A 105 -0.42 -19.18 -9.89
C VAL A 105 -0.85 -20.52 -10.47
N GLN A 106 -1.48 -21.36 -9.67
CA GLN A 106 -2.00 -22.65 -10.06
C GLN A 106 -3.51 -22.70 -9.89
N ARG A 107 -4.23 -23.26 -10.85
CA ARG A 107 -5.66 -23.55 -10.70
C ARG A 107 -5.82 -24.69 -9.71
N VAL A 108 -6.84 -24.59 -8.86
CA VAL A 108 -7.21 -25.69 -7.96
C VAL A 108 -8.08 -26.68 -8.75
N ASP A 109 -7.71 -27.95 -8.73
CA ASP A 109 -8.40 -29.00 -9.48
C ASP A 109 -9.90 -29.06 -9.10
N GLY A 110 -10.76 -29.09 -10.12
CA GLY A 110 -12.22 -29.14 -9.93
C GLY A 110 -12.85 -27.85 -9.38
N SER A 111 -12.09 -26.74 -9.29
CA SER A 111 -12.56 -25.48 -8.75
C SER A 111 -12.31 -24.30 -9.72
N PRO A 112 -13.14 -23.26 -9.71
CA PRO A 112 -12.87 -22.01 -10.41
C PRO A 112 -11.85 -21.12 -9.64
N THR A 113 -11.20 -21.64 -8.61
CA THR A 113 -10.27 -20.90 -7.75
C THR A 113 -8.82 -21.22 -8.07
N PHE A 114 -7.94 -20.39 -7.54
CA PHE A 114 -6.49 -20.43 -7.77
C PHE A 114 -5.74 -20.30 -6.43
N ARG A 115 -4.49 -20.68 -6.43
CA ARG A 115 -3.55 -20.46 -5.32
C ARG A 115 -2.19 -20.06 -5.85
N LEU A 116 -1.37 -19.41 -5.04
CA LEU A 116 0.06 -19.30 -5.33
C LEU A 116 0.71 -20.68 -5.30
N GLY A 117 1.70 -20.91 -6.15
CA GLY A 117 2.49 -22.14 -6.10
C GLY A 117 3.07 -22.34 -4.70
N PRO A 118 3.12 -23.58 -4.16
CA PRO A 118 3.59 -23.85 -2.80
C PRO A 118 5.05 -23.48 -2.57
N HIS A 119 5.83 -23.39 -3.65
CA HIS A 119 7.22 -22.95 -3.70
C HIS A 119 7.37 -21.41 -3.75
N ILE A 120 6.27 -20.66 -3.92
CA ILE A 120 6.30 -19.20 -4.05
C ILE A 120 6.15 -18.56 -2.68
N ARG A 121 7.08 -17.64 -2.34
CA ARG A 121 6.99 -16.74 -1.19
C ARG A 121 6.88 -15.30 -1.63
N VAL A 122 6.18 -14.51 -0.85
CA VAL A 122 5.95 -13.09 -1.11
C VAL A 122 6.74 -12.25 -0.14
N HIS A 123 7.52 -11.32 -0.66
CA HIS A 123 8.34 -10.40 0.11
C HIS A 123 7.98 -8.95 -0.22
N LEU A 124 8.13 -8.07 0.78
CA LEU A 124 7.91 -6.63 0.63
C LEU A 124 9.21 -5.89 0.94
N TYR A 125 9.62 -5.02 0.05
CA TYR A 125 10.61 -3.98 0.31
C TYR A 125 9.93 -2.62 0.38
N ILE A 126 10.33 -1.79 1.35
CA ILE A 126 9.91 -0.40 1.50
C ILE A 126 11.16 0.44 1.79
N SER A 127 11.38 1.49 1.00
CA SER A 127 12.59 2.33 1.14
C SER A 127 12.65 3.17 2.42
N GLN A 128 11.54 3.26 3.16
CA GLN A 128 11.43 3.99 4.42
C GLN A 128 10.38 3.35 5.31
N SER A 129 10.55 3.44 6.64
CA SER A 129 9.59 2.92 7.62
C SER A 129 8.16 3.37 7.30
N PRO A 130 7.18 2.44 7.30
CA PRO A 130 5.80 2.78 6.97
C PRO A 130 5.22 3.76 7.99
N CYS A 131 4.55 4.80 7.48
CA CYS A 131 3.95 5.82 8.35
C CYS A 131 2.95 5.23 9.35
N GLY A 132 2.83 5.85 10.52
CA GLY A 132 1.98 5.40 11.62
C GLY A 132 2.81 4.86 12.77
N ASP A 133 2.32 3.88 13.49
CA ASP A 133 2.92 3.37 14.72
C ASP A 133 4.37 2.86 14.54
N ALA A 134 4.68 2.28 13.40
CA ALA A 134 6.01 1.75 13.08
C ALA A 134 7.14 2.79 12.98
N SER A 135 6.79 4.07 12.76
CA SER A 135 7.78 5.14 12.55
C SER A 135 7.79 6.19 13.66
N LEU A 136 7.03 6.00 14.74
CA LEU A 136 6.87 7.03 15.76
C LEU A 136 8.14 7.25 16.58
N ASP A 137 8.79 6.19 17.02
CA ASP A 137 9.97 6.29 17.90
C ASP A 137 11.14 6.93 17.14
N ALA A 138 11.44 6.45 15.93
CA ALA A 138 12.49 7.02 15.08
C ALA A 138 12.23 8.50 14.71
N LEU A 139 10.95 8.90 14.58
CA LEU A 139 10.59 10.28 14.31
C LEU A 139 10.63 11.15 15.57
N ALA A 140 10.30 10.60 16.74
CA ALA A 140 10.41 11.31 18.02
C ALA A 140 11.87 11.66 18.34
N GLU A 141 12.80 10.73 18.09
CA GLU A 141 14.24 10.99 18.27
C GLU A 141 14.75 12.12 17.37
N GLN A 142 14.26 12.20 16.12
CA GLN A 142 14.65 13.27 15.19
C GLN A 142 14.03 14.64 15.49
N GLN A 143 12.95 14.68 16.27
CA GLN A 143 12.17 15.87 16.58
C GLN A 143 12.21 16.24 18.08
N ALA A 144 13.14 15.71 18.83
CA ALA A 144 13.24 15.93 20.28
C ALA A 144 13.27 17.42 20.66
N ASP A 145 13.89 18.25 19.83
CA ASP A 145 13.97 19.71 20.05
C ASP A 145 12.63 20.45 19.83
N ASP A 146 11.69 19.84 19.11
CA ASP A 146 10.36 20.39 18.80
C ASP A 146 9.23 19.78 19.64
N ALA A 147 9.51 18.83 20.51
CA ALA A 147 8.52 18.00 21.19
C ALA A 147 7.55 18.81 22.07
N GLU A 148 8.04 19.86 22.74
CA GLU A 148 7.24 20.70 23.64
C GLU A 148 6.26 21.61 22.85
N ALA A 149 6.70 22.19 21.77
CA ALA A 149 5.86 22.94 20.83
C ALA A 149 4.82 22.04 20.13
N HIS A 150 5.17 20.77 19.91
CA HIS A 150 4.30 19.77 19.31
C HIS A 150 3.22 19.29 20.28
N ALA A 151 3.55 19.09 21.56
CA ALA A 151 2.60 18.66 22.60
C ALA A 151 1.50 19.71 22.84
N GLN A 152 1.86 20.98 22.96
CA GLN A 152 0.91 22.08 23.17
C GLN A 152 -0.05 22.28 21.97
N ARG A 153 0.42 22.12 20.73
CA ARG A 153 -0.43 22.19 19.52
C ARG A 153 -1.35 20.98 19.38
N THR A 154 -0.98 19.84 19.96
CA THR A 154 -1.74 18.60 19.90
C THR A 154 -2.94 18.63 20.84
N GLU A 155 -2.81 19.22 22.02
CA GLU A 155 -3.91 19.35 22.98
C GLU A 155 -5.09 20.16 22.42
N HIS A 156 -4.84 21.27 21.71
CA HIS A 156 -5.89 22.14 21.16
C HIS A 156 -6.68 21.51 19.99
N LYS A 157 -6.14 20.51 19.29
CA LYS A 157 -6.82 19.81 18.17
C LYS A 157 -7.44 18.47 18.56
N ARG A 158 -7.28 18.08 19.83
CA ARG A 158 -7.74 16.80 20.38
C ARG A 158 -9.25 16.59 20.26
N ASP A 159 -10.02 17.65 20.43
CA ASP A 159 -11.49 17.59 20.55
C ASP A 159 -12.23 17.56 19.23
N GLN A 160 -11.57 17.89 18.10
CA GLN A 160 -12.26 18.02 16.82
C GLN A 160 -12.41 16.70 16.04
N TYR A 161 -11.56 15.67 16.27
CA TYR A 161 -11.51 14.47 15.41
C TYR A 161 -11.13 13.15 16.12
N GLY A 162 -10.88 13.14 17.43
CA GLY A 162 -10.26 12.00 18.11
C GLY A 162 -11.19 11.06 18.89
N HIS A 163 -12.37 11.51 19.23
CA HIS A 163 -13.20 10.78 20.21
C HIS A 163 -14.18 9.74 19.63
N GLU A 164 -14.62 9.89 18.41
CA GLU A 164 -15.66 9.00 17.87
C GLU A 164 -15.16 7.64 17.35
N THR A 165 -13.87 7.49 17.05
CA THR A 165 -13.38 6.29 16.37
C THR A 165 -12.27 5.52 17.10
N GLY A 166 -11.69 6.04 18.15
CA GLY A 166 -10.58 5.41 18.89
C GLY A 166 -9.23 5.36 18.16
N ALA A 167 -9.17 5.72 16.87
CA ALA A 167 -7.93 5.87 16.14
C ALA A 167 -7.35 7.27 16.30
N LEU A 168 -6.04 7.38 16.55
CA LEU A 168 -5.36 8.66 16.67
C LEU A 168 -5.09 9.29 15.31
N ARG A 169 -5.06 10.62 15.27
CA ARG A 169 -4.72 11.33 14.05
C ARG A 169 -3.21 11.51 13.91
N GLY A 170 -2.64 11.02 12.81
CA GLY A 170 -1.26 11.28 12.44
C GLY A 170 -0.28 10.95 13.56
N ARG A 171 0.50 11.96 13.96
CA ARG A 171 1.47 11.87 15.07
C ARG A 171 0.95 12.40 16.40
N ASN A 172 -0.35 12.69 16.52
CA ASN A 172 -0.92 13.16 17.77
C ASN A 172 -0.70 12.12 18.88
N LEU A 173 -0.36 12.57 20.09
CA LEU A 173 -0.06 11.69 21.22
C LEU A 173 0.94 10.62 20.80
N PHE A 174 2.12 11.03 20.32
CA PHE A 174 3.17 10.14 19.83
C PHE A 174 3.68 9.17 20.90
N ASP A 175 3.48 9.47 22.17
CA ASP A 175 3.73 8.63 23.35
C ASP A 175 2.77 7.43 23.47
N ARG A 176 1.61 7.48 22.80
CA ARG A 176 0.68 6.37 22.75
C ARG A 176 1.01 5.44 21.60
N LEU A 177 1.75 4.39 21.90
CA LEU A 177 2.20 3.37 20.97
C LEU A 177 1.19 2.23 20.83
N GLY A 178 1.32 1.43 19.76
CA GLY A 178 0.47 0.25 19.52
C GLY A 178 -0.95 0.54 19.05
N VAL A 179 -1.31 1.80 18.81
CA VAL A 179 -2.67 2.22 18.41
C VAL A 179 -2.78 2.49 16.91
N LEU A 180 -4.01 2.42 16.38
CA LEU A 180 -4.28 2.76 14.98
C LEU A 180 -4.17 4.27 14.75
N ARG A 181 -3.73 4.65 13.53
CA ARG A 181 -3.53 6.05 13.17
C ARG A 181 -4.04 6.36 11.78
N THR A 182 -4.74 7.50 11.64
CA THR A 182 -5.13 8.03 10.33
C THR A 182 -4.04 8.93 9.74
N LYS A 183 -4.04 9.09 8.41
CA LYS A 183 -3.18 10.04 7.68
C LYS A 183 -3.79 11.44 7.67
N PRO A 184 -3.01 12.48 7.38
CA PRO A 184 -1.56 12.49 7.25
C PRO A 184 -0.84 12.53 8.60
N GLY A 185 0.48 12.23 8.59
CA GLY A 185 1.32 12.33 9.79
C GLY A 185 1.52 13.78 10.26
N ARG A 186 1.49 14.75 9.34
CA ARG A 186 1.68 16.18 9.64
C ARG A 186 0.42 16.76 10.32
N HIS A 187 0.64 17.52 11.39
CA HIS A 187 -0.44 18.14 12.17
C HIS A 187 -1.16 19.29 11.42
N ASP A 188 -0.45 20.01 10.53
CA ASP A 188 -0.94 21.15 9.76
C ASP A 188 -1.73 20.74 8.50
N ALA A 189 -1.69 19.48 8.11
CA ALA A 189 -2.39 19.00 6.93
C ALA A 189 -3.85 18.64 7.21
N ILE A 190 -4.70 18.73 6.20
CA ILE A 190 -6.12 18.39 6.30
C ILE A 190 -6.28 16.90 6.65
N PRO A 191 -7.11 16.53 7.63
CA PRO A 191 -7.36 15.14 8.01
C PRO A 191 -7.90 14.31 6.86
N THR A 192 -7.62 13.00 6.91
CA THR A 192 -8.22 12.01 6.01
C THR A 192 -8.75 10.81 6.81
N ARG A 193 -9.62 10.02 6.21
CA ARG A 193 -10.07 8.73 6.76
C ARG A 193 -9.13 7.58 6.39
N SER A 194 -8.02 7.87 5.72
CA SER A 194 -7.06 6.83 5.33
C SER A 194 -6.20 6.42 6.51
N MET A 195 -6.24 5.15 6.86
CA MET A 195 -5.37 4.57 7.88
C MET A 195 -3.91 4.62 7.45
N SER A 196 -3.01 4.63 8.40
CA SER A 196 -1.56 4.63 8.18
C SER A 196 -1.09 3.42 7.37
N CYS A 197 0.14 3.46 6.85
CA CYS A 197 0.70 2.33 6.13
C CYS A 197 1.01 1.17 7.05
N SER A 198 1.52 1.42 8.26
CA SER A 198 1.75 0.36 9.25
C SER A 198 0.45 -0.38 9.62
N ASP A 199 -0.66 0.34 9.78
CA ASP A 199 -1.97 -0.28 10.04
C ASP A 199 -2.46 -1.12 8.86
N LYS A 200 -2.26 -0.64 7.63
CA LYS A 200 -2.65 -1.37 6.43
C LYS A 200 -1.85 -2.63 6.23
N ILE A 201 -0.52 -2.57 6.41
CA ILE A 201 0.35 -3.75 6.31
C ILE A 201 -0.03 -4.76 7.38
N ALA A 202 -0.21 -4.33 8.63
CA ALA A 202 -0.70 -5.16 9.71
C ALA A 202 -2.02 -5.86 9.38
N GLN A 203 -3.02 -5.11 8.87
CA GLN A 203 -4.28 -5.68 8.43
C GLN A 203 -4.11 -6.68 7.26
N TRP A 204 -3.19 -6.43 6.33
CA TRP A 204 -2.95 -7.37 5.22
C TRP A 204 -2.34 -8.68 5.71
N GLN A 205 -1.52 -8.66 6.75
CA GLN A 205 -1.00 -9.88 7.39
C GLN A 205 -2.08 -10.67 8.14
N CYS A 206 -3.16 -10.01 8.56
CA CYS A 206 -4.30 -10.68 9.21
C CYS A 206 -5.38 -11.18 8.23
N LEU A 207 -5.54 -10.54 7.07
CA LEU A 207 -6.64 -10.80 6.12
C LEU A 207 -6.19 -11.29 4.74
N GLY A 208 -4.89 -11.20 4.47
CA GLY A 208 -4.33 -11.42 3.15
C GLY A 208 -4.28 -10.16 2.27
N LEU A 209 -3.25 -10.11 1.43
CA LEU A 209 -2.95 -9.04 0.49
C LEU A 209 -4.01 -8.89 -0.60
N GLN A 210 -4.65 -9.99 -1.00
CA GLN A 210 -5.59 -10.05 -2.11
C GLN A 210 -6.87 -9.22 -1.86
N GLY A 211 -7.32 -9.09 -0.60
CA GLY A 211 -8.56 -8.37 -0.25
C GLY A 211 -9.82 -9.04 -0.80
N ALA A 212 -10.99 -8.45 -0.53
CA ALA A 212 -12.29 -9.10 -0.71
C ALA A 212 -12.58 -9.63 -2.14
N LEU A 213 -12.28 -8.87 -3.19
CA LEU A 213 -12.60 -9.30 -4.55
C LEU A 213 -11.72 -10.49 -5.00
N LEU A 214 -10.40 -10.36 -4.85
CA LEU A 214 -9.48 -11.43 -5.23
C LEU A 214 -9.60 -12.67 -4.33
N SER A 215 -10.07 -12.57 -3.09
CA SER A 215 -10.29 -13.74 -2.23
C SER A 215 -11.35 -14.71 -2.77
N ARG A 216 -12.20 -14.25 -3.70
CA ARG A 216 -13.12 -15.14 -4.43
C ARG A 216 -12.42 -16.03 -5.45
N LEU A 217 -11.29 -15.57 -5.97
CA LEU A 217 -10.47 -16.29 -6.96
C LEU A 217 -9.27 -16.96 -6.31
N VAL A 218 -8.69 -16.33 -5.28
CA VAL A 218 -7.58 -16.87 -4.46
C VAL A 218 -8.04 -16.88 -3.01
N PRO A 219 -8.74 -17.93 -2.57
CA PRO A 219 -9.29 -18.00 -1.22
C PRO A 219 -8.21 -18.12 -0.14
N ASP A 220 -7.10 -18.78 -0.42
CA ASP A 220 -5.98 -18.88 0.50
C ASP A 220 -5.33 -17.50 0.72
N PRO A 221 -5.21 -17.05 1.98
CA PRO A 221 -4.62 -15.74 2.25
C PRO A 221 -3.17 -15.64 1.79
N VAL A 222 -2.86 -14.60 1.05
CA VAL A 222 -1.49 -14.25 0.63
C VAL A 222 -0.90 -13.27 1.64
N THR A 223 0.22 -13.62 2.27
CA THR A 223 0.90 -12.81 3.29
C THR A 223 2.36 -12.61 2.94
N PHE A 224 3.00 -11.61 3.53
CA PHE A 224 4.45 -11.42 3.40
C PHE A 224 5.21 -12.38 4.33
N ALA A 225 6.19 -13.08 3.79
CA ALA A 225 7.14 -13.87 4.57
C ALA A 225 8.29 -13.00 5.13
N LEU A 226 8.66 -11.95 4.38
CA LEU A 226 9.73 -11.01 4.74
C LEU A 226 9.28 -9.59 4.39
N ILE A 227 9.53 -8.64 5.31
CA ILE A 227 9.32 -7.21 5.13
C ILE A 227 10.66 -6.52 5.35
N ILE A 228 11.22 -5.90 4.33
CA ILE A 228 12.50 -5.19 4.38
C ILE A 228 12.23 -3.69 4.37
N VAL A 229 12.83 -2.98 5.31
CA VAL A 229 12.62 -1.55 5.52
C VAL A 229 13.94 -0.80 5.44
N GLY A 230 13.97 0.26 4.64
CA GLY A 230 15.11 1.16 4.46
C GLY A 230 15.24 2.20 5.58
N ASP A 231 15.19 3.47 5.19
CA ASP A 231 15.38 4.60 6.12
C ASP A 231 14.39 4.55 7.30
N LEU A 232 14.81 5.03 8.44
CA LEU A 232 14.05 5.02 9.70
C LEU A 232 13.69 3.60 10.17
N PHE A 233 14.57 2.63 9.94
CA PHE A 233 14.39 1.29 10.47
C PHE A 233 14.53 1.31 12.00
N ASP A 234 13.44 0.98 12.67
CA ASP A 234 13.38 0.78 14.12
C ASP A 234 12.81 -0.62 14.39
N PRO A 235 13.63 -1.58 14.84
CA PRO A 235 13.17 -2.95 15.02
C PRO A 235 12.08 -3.08 16.09
N VAL A 236 12.11 -2.24 17.13
CA VAL A 236 11.12 -2.26 18.22
C VAL A 236 9.77 -1.73 17.74
N GLY A 237 9.77 -0.58 17.08
CA GLY A 237 8.57 0.04 16.52
C GLY A 237 7.93 -0.82 15.42
N LEU A 238 8.74 -1.40 14.55
CA LEU A 238 8.29 -2.29 13.49
C LEU A 238 7.70 -3.60 14.03
N GLU A 239 8.38 -4.24 14.97
CA GLU A 239 7.90 -5.47 15.62
C GLU A 239 6.57 -5.21 16.36
N ARG A 240 6.49 -4.13 17.15
CA ARG A 240 5.26 -3.71 17.80
C ARG A 240 4.12 -3.49 16.78
N ALA A 241 4.38 -2.72 15.72
CA ALA A 241 3.36 -2.27 14.80
C ALA A 241 2.88 -3.35 13.82
N LEU A 242 3.75 -4.28 13.41
CA LEU A 242 3.45 -5.25 12.37
C LEU A 242 3.22 -6.67 12.89
N VAL A 243 3.68 -6.97 14.12
CA VAL A 243 3.61 -8.32 14.70
C VAL A 243 2.85 -8.32 16.03
N GLN A 244 3.40 -7.69 17.07
CA GLN A 244 2.90 -7.87 18.45
C GLN A 244 1.45 -7.43 18.60
N ARG A 245 1.11 -6.21 18.17
CA ARG A 245 -0.25 -5.68 18.28
C ARG A 245 -1.28 -6.40 17.39
N CYS A 246 -0.83 -7.26 16.47
CA CYS A 246 -1.69 -8.00 15.55
C CYS A 246 -2.06 -9.39 16.08
N GLN A 247 -1.42 -9.85 17.15
CA GLN A 247 -1.72 -11.15 17.76
C GLN A 247 -3.09 -11.15 18.45
N PRO A 248 -3.84 -12.25 18.41
CA PRO A 248 -3.53 -13.55 17.76
C PRO A 248 -3.99 -13.63 16.29
N ALA A 249 -4.38 -12.52 15.66
CA ALA A 249 -5.02 -12.50 14.34
C ALA A 249 -4.04 -12.67 13.15
N LEU A 250 -2.73 -12.72 13.38
CA LEU A 250 -1.75 -12.92 12.31
C LEU A 250 -1.88 -14.31 11.68
N LEU A 251 -2.01 -14.33 10.35
CA LEU A 251 -1.98 -15.56 9.56
C LEU A 251 -0.56 -16.14 9.45
N THR A 252 0.43 -15.25 9.33
CA THR A 252 1.85 -15.59 9.28
C THR A 252 2.63 -14.46 9.95
N VAL A 253 3.59 -14.80 10.79
CA VAL A 253 4.52 -13.83 11.37
C VAL A 253 5.58 -13.51 10.32
N PRO A 254 5.64 -12.27 9.79
CA PRO A 254 6.66 -11.89 8.84
C PRO A 254 8.01 -11.73 9.55
N HIS A 255 9.10 -12.09 8.88
CA HIS A 255 10.41 -11.60 9.29
C HIS A 255 10.53 -10.12 8.90
N VAL A 256 11.04 -9.29 9.82
CA VAL A 256 11.26 -7.86 9.55
C VAL A 256 12.76 -7.58 9.62
N ALA A 257 13.32 -7.02 8.55
CA ALA A 257 14.75 -6.80 8.41
C ALA A 257 15.10 -5.41 7.88
N PRO A 258 16.28 -4.85 8.20
CA PRO A 258 16.76 -3.62 7.58
C PRO A 258 17.17 -3.87 6.13
N ALA A 259 17.00 -2.85 5.28
CA ALA A 259 17.50 -2.89 3.93
C ALA A 259 19.04 -2.81 3.90
N PRO A 260 19.72 -3.64 3.08
CA PRO A 260 21.18 -3.59 2.95
C PRO A 260 21.68 -2.34 2.19
N TYR A 261 20.81 -1.70 1.42
CA TYR A 261 21.12 -0.53 0.61
C TYR A 261 20.16 0.62 0.87
N ALA A 262 20.68 1.86 0.81
CA ALA A 262 19.85 3.05 0.83
C ALA A 262 19.22 3.29 -0.55
N PHE A 263 18.00 3.80 -0.56
CA PHE A 263 17.33 4.21 -1.80
C PHE A 263 17.78 5.60 -2.22
N GLU A 264 18.29 5.75 -3.44
CA GLU A 264 18.91 6.98 -3.93
C GLU A 264 18.00 8.23 -3.96
N TYR A 265 16.66 8.01 -4.07
CA TYR A 265 15.67 9.09 -4.04
C TYR A 265 14.98 9.25 -2.68
N SER A 266 15.54 8.71 -1.61
CA SER A 266 15.04 8.96 -0.26
C SER A 266 15.35 10.38 0.20
N SER A 267 14.55 10.90 1.14
CA SER A 267 14.77 12.24 1.69
C SER A 267 16.16 12.39 2.32
N ARG A 268 16.61 11.37 3.06
CA ARG A 268 17.92 11.36 3.72
C ARG A 268 19.05 11.41 2.70
N VAL A 269 19.10 10.47 1.76
CA VAL A 269 20.19 10.40 0.77
C VAL A 269 20.27 11.67 -0.08
N LEU A 270 19.12 12.20 -0.50
CA LEU A 270 19.11 13.46 -1.27
C LEU A 270 19.58 14.65 -0.42
N SER A 271 19.16 14.75 0.85
CA SER A 271 19.59 15.84 1.72
C SER A 271 21.09 15.80 2.01
N GLU A 272 21.68 14.62 2.11
CA GLU A 272 23.13 14.42 2.29
C GLU A 272 23.93 14.68 1.00
N SER A 273 23.32 14.48 -0.18
CA SER A 273 24.00 14.52 -1.47
C SER A 273 23.95 15.89 -2.17
N VAL A 274 23.10 16.83 -1.72
CA VAL A 274 22.92 18.14 -2.36
C VAL A 274 23.43 19.27 -1.47
N PRO A 275 23.87 20.41 -2.08
CA PRO A 275 24.24 21.60 -1.31
C PRO A 275 23.04 22.14 -0.50
N PRO A 276 23.28 22.86 0.64
CA PRO A 276 22.22 23.44 1.46
C PRO A 276 21.29 24.42 0.73
N SER A 277 21.74 24.98 -0.40
CA SER A 277 20.94 25.86 -1.27
C SER A 277 19.91 25.12 -2.13
N VAL A 278 19.95 23.80 -2.17
CA VAL A 278 19.00 22.97 -2.93
C VAL A 278 17.91 22.46 -1.99
N LEU A 279 16.67 22.79 -2.32
CA LEU A 279 15.51 22.36 -1.54
C LEU A 279 15.13 20.91 -1.85
N VAL A 280 15.14 20.04 -0.85
CA VAL A 280 14.66 18.66 -0.95
C VAL A 280 13.20 18.60 -0.52
N VAL A 281 12.29 18.23 -1.45
CA VAL A 281 10.84 18.24 -1.23
C VAL A 281 10.19 16.93 -1.65
N SER A 282 9.02 16.61 -1.10
CA SER A 282 8.29 15.40 -1.48
C SER A 282 7.75 15.51 -2.91
N ALA A 283 7.97 14.47 -3.72
CA ALA A 283 7.43 14.38 -5.08
C ALA A 283 5.89 14.54 -5.09
N PRO A 284 5.33 15.32 -6.03
CA PRO A 284 3.89 15.53 -6.12
C PRO A 284 3.15 14.35 -6.74
N HIS A 285 3.85 13.46 -7.41
CA HIS A 285 3.28 12.34 -8.16
C HIS A 285 3.69 10.99 -7.56
N ALA A 286 2.90 9.97 -7.88
CA ALA A 286 3.15 8.59 -7.58
C ALA A 286 3.29 7.78 -8.88
N MET A 287 3.90 6.60 -8.80
CA MET A 287 4.01 5.68 -9.92
C MET A 287 3.46 4.30 -9.53
N SER A 288 2.75 3.65 -10.44
CA SER A 288 2.35 2.25 -10.33
C SER A 288 2.89 1.44 -11.52
N TRP A 289 3.39 0.25 -11.21
CA TRP A 289 3.79 -0.73 -12.21
C TRP A 289 3.59 -2.15 -11.68
N TRP A 290 3.31 -3.07 -12.56
CA TRP A 290 3.34 -4.50 -12.28
C TRP A 290 3.87 -5.28 -13.48
N ARG A 291 4.44 -6.45 -13.23
CA ARG A 291 4.99 -7.31 -14.26
C ARG A 291 3.90 -7.75 -15.23
N GLY A 292 4.11 -7.45 -16.51
CA GLY A 292 3.14 -7.70 -17.59
C GLY A 292 2.34 -6.48 -18.00
N CYS A 293 2.52 -5.31 -17.36
CA CYS A 293 2.09 -4.06 -17.98
C CYS A 293 3.24 -3.43 -18.78
N ASP A 294 2.92 -2.91 -19.97
CA ASP A 294 3.91 -2.40 -20.92
C ASP A 294 4.69 -1.20 -20.39
N THR A 295 4.01 -0.30 -19.67
CA THR A 295 4.60 0.95 -19.17
C THR A 295 4.10 1.26 -17.77
N PRO A 296 4.92 1.94 -16.94
CA PRO A 296 4.45 2.46 -15.67
C PRO A 296 3.39 3.54 -15.89
N GLU A 297 2.48 3.68 -14.92
CA GLU A 297 1.49 4.75 -14.88
C GLU A 297 1.85 5.74 -13.78
N TYR A 298 1.84 7.03 -14.12
CA TYR A 298 2.05 8.12 -13.17
C TYR A 298 0.72 8.69 -12.71
N LEU A 299 0.64 8.99 -11.41
CA LEU A 299 -0.56 9.51 -10.78
C LEU A 299 -0.29 10.89 -10.17
N VAL A 300 -1.21 11.81 -10.42
CA VAL A 300 -1.27 13.11 -9.76
C VAL A 300 -2.67 13.26 -9.18
N ASN A 301 -2.75 13.60 -7.89
CA ASN A 301 -4.02 13.71 -7.16
C ASN A 301 -4.93 12.47 -7.35
N GLY A 302 -4.32 11.28 -7.32
CA GLY A 302 -5.02 10.01 -7.43
C GLY A 302 -5.59 9.66 -8.81
N ARG A 303 -5.27 10.44 -9.86
CA ARG A 303 -5.66 10.23 -11.26
C ARG A 303 -4.44 10.03 -12.13
N ARG A 304 -4.64 9.53 -13.35
CA ARG A 304 -3.55 9.47 -14.34
C ARG A 304 -2.95 10.87 -14.54
N GLN A 305 -1.64 10.95 -14.66
CA GLN A 305 -0.96 12.18 -15.04
C GLN A 305 -1.50 12.70 -16.39
N GLY A 306 -1.73 14.00 -16.48
CA GLY A 306 -2.36 14.61 -17.65
C GLY A 306 -3.89 14.49 -17.68
N ALA A 307 -4.53 13.98 -16.62
CA ALA A 307 -5.98 13.96 -16.51
C ALA A 307 -6.54 15.38 -16.55
N ALA A 308 -7.44 15.62 -17.50
CA ALA A 308 -8.17 16.89 -17.63
C ALA A 308 -9.67 16.68 -17.35
N MET A 309 -10.26 17.69 -16.75
CA MET A 309 -11.70 17.75 -16.53
C MET A 309 -12.44 17.94 -17.86
N GLY A 310 -13.54 17.24 -18.07
CA GLY A 310 -14.40 17.42 -19.22
C GLY A 310 -15.14 18.77 -19.19
N LYS A 311 -15.80 19.13 -20.30
CA LYS A 311 -16.62 20.35 -20.40
C LYS A 311 -17.79 20.37 -19.43
N ASP A 312 -18.22 19.18 -18.97
CA ASP A 312 -19.26 18.96 -17.97
C ASP A 312 -18.78 19.12 -16.52
N GLY A 313 -17.52 19.50 -16.32
CA GLY A 313 -16.93 19.63 -14.99
C GLY A 313 -16.60 18.29 -14.31
N THR A 314 -16.64 17.18 -15.03
CA THR A 314 -16.36 15.85 -14.48
C THR A 314 -15.07 15.24 -15.02
N PHE A 315 -14.53 14.26 -14.29
CA PHE A 315 -13.40 13.46 -14.74
C PHE A 315 -13.89 12.11 -15.29
N GLY A 316 -13.97 11.99 -16.60
CA GLY A 316 -14.42 10.77 -17.26
C GLY A 316 -13.47 9.56 -17.08
N PRO A 317 -13.91 8.35 -17.49
CA PRO A 317 -13.19 7.09 -17.30
C PRO A 317 -11.77 7.05 -17.87
N LYS A 318 -11.46 7.87 -18.89
CA LYS A 318 -10.10 7.98 -19.47
C LYS A 318 -9.07 8.57 -18.51
N THR A 319 -9.53 9.29 -17.47
CA THR A 319 -8.69 9.92 -16.46
C THR A 319 -8.43 9.02 -15.26
N TRP A 320 -9.15 7.90 -15.14
CA TRP A 320 -9.02 6.98 -14.04
C TRP A 320 -7.71 6.19 -14.13
N SER A 321 -7.03 6.06 -13.00
CA SER A 321 -5.87 5.20 -12.92
C SER A 321 -6.25 3.73 -13.14
N ARG A 322 -5.36 2.96 -13.76
CA ARG A 322 -5.49 1.51 -13.94
C ARG A 322 -5.67 0.76 -12.62
N ILE A 323 -5.16 1.32 -11.52
CA ILE A 323 -5.30 0.78 -10.18
C ILE A 323 -6.42 1.45 -9.37
N SER A 324 -7.29 2.27 -9.98
CA SER A 324 -8.49 2.82 -9.32
C SER A 324 -9.51 1.71 -9.00
N LYS A 325 -10.43 1.97 -8.07
CA LYS A 325 -11.47 0.97 -7.70
C LYS A 325 -12.27 0.47 -8.91
N PRO A 326 -12.82 1.36 -9.79
CA PRO A 326 -13.59 0.90 -10.93
C PRO A 326 -12.77 0.05 -11.89
N ARG A 327 -11.51 0.44 -12.19
CA ARG A 327 -10.65 -0.34 -13.10
C ARG A 327 -10.27 -1.71 -12.52
N MET A 328 -9.98 -1.77 -11.23
CA MET A 328 -9.72 -3.06 -10.56
C MET A 328 -11.00 -3.91 -10.47
N PHE A 329 -12.17 -3.31 -10.40
CA PHE A 329 -13.43 -4.03 -10.42
C PHE A 329 -13.76 -4.58 -11.81
N GLU A 330 -13.55 -3.80 -12.87
CA GLU A 330 -13.61 -4.28 -14.27
C GLU A 330 -12.67 -5.48 -14.47
N LEU A 331 -11.43 -5.36 -13.98
CA LEU A 331 -10.43 -6.41 -14.08
C LEU A 331 -10.83 -7.67 -13.30
N PHE A 332 -11.39 -7.52 -12.09
CA PHE A 332 -11.97 -8.64 -11.34
C PHE A 332 -13.06 -9.36 -12.13
N ARG A 333 -14.03 -8.62 -12.66
CA ARG A 333 -15.16 -9.22 -13.40
C ARG A 333 -14.69 -9.96 -14.64
N SER A 334 -13.82 -9.36 -15.44
CA SER A 334 -13.26 -10.02 -16.64
C SER A 334 -12.48 -11.29 -16.29
N THR A 335 -11.62 -11.22 -15.27
CA THR A 335 -10.84 -12.37 -14.82
C THR A 335 -11.72 -13.49 -14.26
N ALA A 336 -12.71 -13.13 -13.44
CA ALA A 336 -13.63 -14.09 -12.85
C ALA A 336 -14.48 -14.80 -13.91
N ALA A 337 -14.96 -14.07 -14.92
CA ALA A 337 -15.67 -14.64 -16.07
C ALA A 337 -14.77 -15.60 -16.87
N THR A 338 -13.50 -15.24 -17.13
CA THR A 338 -12.52 -16.11 -17.79
C THR A 338 -12.23 -17.36 -16.95
N ALA A 339 -12.27 -17.27 -15.62
CA ALA A 339 -12.11 -18.40 -14.71
C ALA A 339 -13.32 -19.32 -14.65
N GLY A 340 -14.45 -18.93 -15.25
CA GLY A 340 -15.69 -19.70 -15.26
C GLY A 340 -16.64 -19.37 -14.10
N ALA A 341 -16.50 -18.19 -13.50
CA ALA A 341 -17.44 -17.74 -12.47
C ALA A 341 -18.68 -17.08 -13.11
N ASP A 342 -19.86 -17.57 -12.74
CA ASP A 342 -21.16 -17.05 -13.19
C ASP A 342 -21.78 -16.10 -12.16
N GLY A 343 -22.81 -15.34 -12.58
CA GLY A 343 -23.62 -14.52 -11.69
C GLY A 343 -22.86 -13.37 -11.01
N LEU A 344 -21.85 -12.79 -11.68
CA LEU A 344 -21.02 -11.73 -11.12
C LEU A 344 -21.82 -10.44 -10.91
N PRO A 345 -21.82 -9.87 -9.69
CA PRO A 345 -22.52 -8.63 -9.39
C PRO A 345 -22.04 -7.48 -10.28
N ARG A 346 -22.98 -6.59 -10.63
CA ARG A 346 -22.66 -5.35 -11.33
C ARG A 346 -22.19 -4.23 -10.41
N ARG A 347 -22.58 -4.27 -9.14
CA ARG A 347 -22.16 -3.30 -8.12
C ARG A 347 -20.93 -3.77 -7.38
N TYR A 348 -20.02 -2.85 -7.15
CA TYR A 348 -18.76 -3.13 -6.44
C TYR A 348 -18.96 -3.63 -5.01
N LEU A 349 -19.90 -3.03 -4.27
CA LEU A 349 -20.18 -3.43 -2.89
C LEU A 349 -20.76 -4.84 -2.84
N ASP A 350 -21.75 -5.13 -3.69
CA ASP A 350 -22.37 -6.46 -3.76
C ASP A 350 -21.32 -7.54 -4.04
N ALA A 351 -20.37 -7.26 -4.96
CA ALA A 351 -19.28 -8.18 -5.26
C ALA A 351 -18.36 -8.42 -4.05
N LYS A 352 -18.13 -7.39 -3.23
CA LYS A 352 -17.34 -7.54 -2.00
C LYS A 352 -18.11 -8.30 -0.92
N GLU A 353 -19.40 -8.07 -0.78
CA GLU A 353 -20.25 -8.77 0.18
C GLU A 353 -20.35 -10.26 -0.12
N GLN A 354 -20.38 -10.63 -1.40
CA GLN A 354 -20.32 -12.03 -1.82
C GLN A 354 -19.00 -12.75 -1.48
N SER A 355 -17.97 -12.03 -1.06
CA SER A 355 -16.73 -12.63 -0.52
C SER A 355 -16.93 -13.04 0.96
N THR A 356 -17.90 -13.88 1.21
CA THR A 356 -18.45 -14.16 2.55
C THR A 356 -17.41 -14.59 3.57
N ALA A 357 -16.51 -15.51 3.21
CA ALA A 357 -15.44 -15.96 4.10
C ALA A 357 -14.49 -14.81 4.48
N TYR A 358 -14.02 -14.03 3.50
CA TYR A 358 -13.17 -12.87 3.76
C TYR A 358 -13.90 -11.81 4.62
N GLN A 359 -15.17 -11.54 4.33
CA GLN A 359 -15.95 -10.56 5.09
C GLN A 359 -16.24 -11.01 6.51
N ALA A 360 -16.40 -12.31 6.75
CA ALA A 360 -16.56 -12.87 8.09
C ALA A 360 -15.30 -12.64 8.94
N VAL A 361 -14.12 -13.02 8.44
CA VAL A 361 -12.84 -12.82 9.12
C VAL A 361 -12.56 -11.33 9.35
N LYS A 362 -12.85 -10.49 8.35
CA LYS A 362 -12.68 -9.05 8.48
C LYS A 362 -13.62 -8.42 9.51
N ARG A 363 -14.86 -8.89 9.60
CA ARG A 363 -15.83 -8.44 10.60
C ARG A 363 -15.38 -8.83 12.00
N ASP A 364 -14.97 -10.07 12.16
CA ASP A 364 -14.43 -10.57 13.42
C ASP A 364 -13.22 -9.75 13.87
N LEU A 365 -12.23 -9.56 13.00
CA LEU A 365 -11.07 -8.71 13.25
C LEU A 365 -11.47 -7.29 13.70
N ARG A 366 -12.51 -6.71 13.08
CA ARG A 366 -12.97 -5.34 13.36
C ARG A 366 -13.90 -5.20 14.55
N GLN A 367 -14.44 -6.29 15.06
CA GLN A 367 -15.35 -6.30 16.21
C GLN A 367 -14.68 -6.85 17.48
N GLN A 368 -13.82 -7.85 17.32
CA GLN A 368 -13.26 -8.61 18.45
C GLN A 368 -11.82 -8.20 18.80
N HIS A 369 -11.04 -7.77 17.82
CA HIS A 369 -9.63 -7.49 18.06
C HIS A 369 -9.43 -6.13 18.74
N PRO A 370 -8.70 -6.04 19.86
CA PRO A 370 -8.62 -4.83 20.68
C PRO A 370 -8.04 -3.61 19.91
N VAL A 371 -7.16 -3.84 18.96
CA VAL A 371 -6.57 -2.77 18.15
C VAL A 371 -7.43 -2.47 16.92
N PHE A 372 -7.76 -3.48 16.12
CA PHE A 372 -8.46 -3.28 14.84
C PHE A 372 -9.94 -2.90 14.99
N ALA A 373 -10.54 -3.03 16.17
CA ALA A 373 -11.88 -2.53 16.45
C ALA A 373 -12.01 -1.00 16.24
N HIS A 374 -10.89 -0.29 16.37
CA HIS A 374 -10.83 1.17 16.18
C HIS A 374 -10.54 1.61 14.73
N TRP A 375 -10.69 0.74 13.77
CA TRP A 375 -10.42 1.06 12.37
C TRP A 375 -11.42 2.06 11.79
N VAL A 376 -10.92 3.17 11.25
CA VAL A 376 -11.76 4.17 10.58
C VAL A 376 -12.21 3.67 9.20
N GLY A 377 -13.51 3.54 9.01
CA GLY A 377 -14.10 3.19 7.72
C GLY A 377 -14.01 4.33 6.70
N ASN A 378 -14.03 3.99 5.42
CA ASN A 378 -14.24 4.98 4.38
C ASN A 378 -15.69 5.49 4.42
N ASP A 379 -15.91 6.74 4.00
CA ASP A 379 -17.26 7.28 3.82
C ASP A 379 -18.01 6.45 2.76
N ALA A 380 -19.29 6.16 3.00
CA ALA A 380 -20.16 5.45 2.07
C ALA A 380 -20.19 6.16 0.71
N LYS A 381 -20.25 7.49 0.68
CA LYS A 381 -20.22 8.31 -0.56
C LYS A 381 -19.00 8.05 -1.46
N ILE A 382 -17.90 7.53 -0.91
CA ILE A 382 -16.67 7.20 -1.67
C ILE A 382 -16.76 5.80 -2.29
N VAL A 383 -17.77 5.00 -1.96
CA VAL A 383 -17.83 3.58 -2.31
C VAL A 383 -19.15 3.20 -3.01
N ASP A 384 -20.25 3.88 -2.75
CA ASP A 384 -21.61 3.41 -3.06
C ASP A 384 -22.03 3.42 -4.55
N ASP A 385 -21.41 4.23 -5.41
CA ASP A 385 -21.90 4.45 -6.79
C ASP A 385 -21.15 3.69 -7.88
N LEU A 386 -20.31 2.72 -7.53
CA LEU A 386 -19.57 1.98 -8.55
C LEU A 386 -20.40 0.83 -9.12
N VAL A 387 -20.99 1.08 -10.29
CA VAL A 387 -21.63 0.09 -11.17
C VAL A 387 -20.79 -0.08 -12.42
N VAL A 388 -20.48 -1.32 -12.82
CA VAL A 388 -19.73 -1.68 -14.03
C VAL A 388 -20.50 -2.74 -14.82
#